data_93f330578a55131e13461987b2346a78
#
_entry.id   93f330578a55131e13461987b2346a78
#
_cell.length_a   1.000
_cell.length_b   1.000
_cell.length_c   1.000
_cell.angle_alpha   90.00
_cell.angle_beta   90.00
_cell.angle_gamma   90.00
#
_symmetry.space_group_name_H-M   'P 1'
#
loop_
_entity.id
_entity.type
_entity.pdbx_description
1 polymer ?
#
loop_
_entity_poly.entity_id
_entity_poly.type
_entity_poly.pdbx_seq_one_letter_code
_entity_poly.pdbx_strand_id
1 'polypeptide(L)'
;MVALALAAVLSLGVAAVASAVSTTLRAGNLVVTFGGSTSPKALSKTKYTPVTTNIFGKVTTSDSTHPSAFREAVVDIDKDVKINVKGFPVCKAGQLEARDTKAAKKVCGDTILGEGTATAEIAFPEQNPIKVPSPLLVFNGGEKGGKVTLLIHTFITVPAPTAIVTNVTISRKGTGIHSIAKIPVIAGGSGSALDFNFKLGKTYSYKGKKVGYFEAKCPDGVFKVSTPKVLFKNEAKIPGVASATVLKGGLAVPCTPKG
;
A
#
# COMPACT_ATOMS: atom_id res chain seq x y z
N MET A 1 11.77 -57.98 -31.23
CA MET A 1 11.57 -57.28 -29.94
C MET A 1 11.97 -55.81 -30.16
N VAL A 2 10.97 -54.97 -30.30
CA VAL A 2 11.17 -53.51 -30.52
C VAL A 2 10.88 -52.81 -29.22
N ALA A 3 11.91 -52.20 -28.62
CA ALA A 3 11.79 -51.42 -27.39
C ALA A 3 11.41 -49.97 -27.76
N LEU A 4 10.18 -49.56 -27.45
CA LEU A 4 9.75 -48.14 -27.49
C LEU A 4 10.29 -47.44 -26.26
N ALA A 5 11.19 -46.49 -26.45
CA ALA A 5 11.61 -45.52 -25.43
C ALA A 5 10.65 -44.33 -25.43
N LEU A 6 9.82 -44.22 -24.36
CA LEU A 6 9.01 -43.03 -24.11
C LEU A 6 9.90 -41.94 -23.49
N ALA A 7 10.19 -40.90 -24.27
CA ALA A 7 10.83 -39.69 -23.76
C ALA A 7 9.74 -38.77 -23.13
N ALA A 8 9.69 -38.75 -21.81
CA ALA A 8 8.85 -37.79 -21.06
C ALA A 8 9.53 -36.41 -21.06
N VAL A 9 8.98 -35.47 -21.84
CA VAL A 9 9.40 -34.06 -21.83
C VAL A 9 8.77 -33.41 -20.55
N LEU A 10 9.56 -33.27 -19.50
CA LEU A 10 9.21 -32.41 -18.38
C LEU A 10 9.32 -30.93 -18.82
N SER A 11 8.19 -30.32 -19.10
CA SER A 11 8.10 -28.88 -19.25
C SER A 11 8.22 -28.24 -17.86
N LEU A 12 9.42 -27.84 -17.47
CA LEU A 12 9.65 -26.96 -16.33
C LEU A 12 9.03 -25.59 -16.61
N GLY A 13 7.81 -25.39 -16.14
CA GLY A 13 7.18 -24.07 -16.10
C GLY A 13 7.99 -23.15 -15.21
N VAL A 14 8.83 -22.29 -15.79
CA VAL A 14 9.51 -21.22 -15.07
C VAL A 14 8.42 -20.24 -14.60
N ALA A 15 8.00 -20.37 -13.32
CA ALA A 15 7.19 -19.37 -12.67
C ALA A 15 8.03 -18.09 -12.60
N ALA A 16 7.71 -17.11 -13.46
CA ALA A 16 8.34 -15.80 -13.42
C ALA A 16 8.04 -15.13 -12.07
N VAL A 17 9.02 -15.16 -11.17
CA VAL A 17 8.93 -14.47 -9.88
C VAL A 17 8.80 -12.98 -10.20
N ALA A 18 7.70 -12.36 -9.77
CA ALA A 18 7.47 -10.94 -9.95
C ALA A 18 8.47 -10.18 -9.07
N SER A 19 9.61 -9.75 -9.65
CA SER A 19 10.57 -8.90 -8.94
C SER A 19 9.89 -7.58 -8.59
N ALA A 20 9.82 -7.26 -7.30
CA ALA A 20 9.39 -5.96 -6.82
C ALA A 20 10.45 -4.92 -7.18
N VAL A 21 10.02 -3.74 -7.59
CA VAL A 21 10.91 -2.58 -7.77
C VAL A 21 10.81 -1.66 -6.58
N SER A 22 11.90 -1.00 -6.24
CA SER A 22 11.94 -0.04 -5.13
C SER A 22 12.80 1.18 -5.46
N THR A 23 12.55 2.26 -4.73
CA THR A 23 13.38 3.45 -4.71
C THR A 23 13.67 3.85 -3.27
N THR A 24 14.82 4.46 -3.04
CA THR A 24 15.22 4.96 -1.72
C THR A 24 15.44 6.46 -1.79
N LEU A 25 14.77 7.18 -0.91
CA LEU A 25 14.87 8.62 -0.75
C LEU A 25 15.59 8.95 0.56
N ARG A 26 16.34 10.05 0.59
CA ARG A 26 17.09 10.51 1.76
C ARG A 26 16.88 12.00 1.96
N ALA A 27 16.69 12.42 3.21
CA ALA A 27 16.74 13.83 3.60
C ALA A 27 17.09 13.96 5.09
N GLY A 28 18.13 14.70 5.42
CA GLY A 28 18.69 14.69 6.76
C GLY A 28 19.12 13.27 7.16
N ASN A 29 18.71 12.82 8.33
CA ASN A 29 18.94 11.45 8.78
C ASN A 29 17.89 10.43 8.28
N LEU A 30 16.78 10.88 7.69
CA LEU A 30 15.73 9.99 7.19
C LEU A 30 16.16 9.23 5.94
N VAL A 31 15.90 7.92 5.94
CA VAL A 31 16.06 7.00 4.82
C VAL A 31 14.75 6.28 4.59
N VAL A 32 14.10 6.56 3.46
CA VAL A 32 12.79 6.01 3.12
C VAL A 32 12.89 5.17 1.86
N THR A 33 12.64 3.88 1.96
CA THR A 33 12.54 2.97 0.82
C THR A 33 11.07 2.62 0.62
N PHE A 34 10.57 2.74 -0.61
CA PHE A 34 9.24 2.26 -0.97
C PHE A 34 9.27 1.59 -2.34
N GLY A 35 8.31 0.72 -2.56
CA GLY A 35 8.25 -0.02 -3.80
C GLY A 35 6.98 -0.84 -3.95
N GLY A 36 6.96 -1.62 -5.01
CA GLY A 36 5.84 -2.48 -5.30
C GLY A 36 6.03 -3.37 -6.51
N SER A 37 5.02 -4.20 -6.74
CA SER A 37 4.91 -5.04 -7.92
C SER A 37 3.45 -5.26 -8.27
N THR A 38 3.17 -5.57 -9.55
CA THR A 38 1.82 -5.87 -10.03
C THR A 38 1.75 -7.28 -10.58
N SER A 39 0.66 -7.98 -10.32
CA SER A 39 0.39 -9.33 -10.81
C SER A 39 -1.03 -9.41 -11.39
N PRO A 40 -1.21 -10.05 -12.56
CA PRO A 40 -0.16 -10.62 -13.43
C PRO A 40 0.71 -9.52 -14.05
N LYS A 41 1.97 -9.83 -14.37
CA LYS A 41 2.86 -8.91 -15.09
C LYS A 41 2.47 -8.73 -16.55
N ALA A 42 2.02 -9.81 -17.18
CA ALA A 42 1.65 -9.82 -18.57
C ALA A 42 0.21 -9.37 -18.75
N LEU A 43 0.01 -8.19 -19.31
CA LEU A 43 -1.26 -7.50 -19.45
C LEU A 43 -1.50 -7.09 -20.91
N SER A 44 -2.77 -7.02 -21.30
CA SER A 44 -3.16 -6.52 -22.62
C SER A 44 -2.70 -5.07 -22.83
N LYS A 45 -2.30 -4.73 -24.05
CA LYS A 45 -1.99 -3.33 -24.43
C LYS A 45 -3.22 -2.43 -24.42
N THR A 46 -4.41 -2.98 -24.65
CA THR A 46 -5.62 -2.20 -24.89
C THR A 46 -6.75 -2.48 -23.88
N LYS A 47 -6.85 -3.72 -23.37
CA LYS A 47 -7.94 -4.15 -22.49
C LYS A 47 -7.52 -4.11 -21.02
N TYR A 48 -8.33 -3.51 -20.16
CA TYR A 48 -8.16 -3.56 -18.71
C TYR A 48 -8.44 -4.96 -18.19
N THR A 49 -7.58 -5.47 -17.33
CA THR A 49 -7.70 -6.77 -16.65
C THR A 49 -7.48 -6.61 -15.16
N PRO A 50 -8.13 -7.42 -14.32
CA PRO A 50 -7.92 -7.39 -12.88
C PRO A 50 -6.46 -7.60 -12.50
N VAL A 51 -5.96 -6.77 -11.59
CA VAL A 51 -4.61 -6.86 -11.05
C VAL A 51 -4.60 -6.85 -9.53
N THR A 52 -3.57 -7.46 -8.96
CA THR A 52 -3.18 -7.34 -7.56
C THR A 52 -1.85 -6.62 -7.49
N THR A 53 -1.74 -5.64 -6.61
CA THR A 53 -0.51 -4.88 -6.40
C THR A 53 0.04 -5.20 -5.01
N ASN A 54 1.32 -5.54 -4.90
CA ASN A 54 2.04 -5.55 -3.62
C ASN A 54 2.67 -4.18 -3.42
N ILE A 55 2.47 -3.58 -2.25
CA ILE A 55 2.98 -2.25 -1.89
C ILE A 55 3.74 -2.39 -0.58
N PHE A 56 4.94 -1.87 -0.53
CA PHE A 56 5.74 -1.86 0.69
C PHE A 56 6.46 -0.53 0.89
N GLY A 57 6.75 -0.21 2.14
CA GLY A 57 7.57 0.91 2.53
C GLY A 57 8.37 0.60 3.78
N LYS A 58 9.54 1.23 3.91
CA LYS A 58 10.40 1.15 5.09
C LYS A 58 10.96 2.53 5.39
N VAL A 59 10.92 2.92 6.65
CA VAL A 59 11.46 4.16 7.18
C VAL A 59 12.53 3.83 8.21
N THR A 60 13.71 4.36 8.03
CA THR A 60 14.84 4.23 8.96
C THR A 60 15.56 5.57 9.07
N THR A 61 16.50 5.66 9.98
CA THR A 61 17.45 6.78 10.10
C THR A 61 18.88 6.30 9.89
N SER A 62 19.75 7.14 9.35
CA SER A 62 21.16 6.80 9.10
C SER A 62 21.97 6.70 10.39
N ASP A 63 21.49 7.30 11.46
CA ASP A 63 22.11 7.35 12.80
C ASP A 63 21.41 6.41 13.81
N SER A 64 20.49 5.54 13.34
CA SER A 64 19.73 4.61 14.18
C SER A 64 18.83 5.26 15.24
N THR A 65 18.58 6.56 15.14
CA THR A 65 17.63 7.25 16.03
C THR A 65 16.19 6.94 15.66
N HIS A 66 15.23 7.25 16.55
CA HIS A 66 13.81 7.15 16.27
C HIS A 66 13.42 8.07 15.09
N PRO A 67 12.78 7.57 14.02
CA PRO A 67 12.44 8.40 12.86
C PRO A 67 11.31 9.36 13.16
N SER A 68 11.29 10.50 12.46
CA SER A 68 10.16 11.42 12.46
C SER A 68 8.88 10.75 12.02
N ALA A 69 7.74 11.20 12.54
CA ALA A 69 6.43 10.62 12.27
C ALA A 69 6.01 10.79 10.80
N PHE A 70 5.72 9.69 10.10
CA PHE A 70 5.14 9.70 8.76
C PHE A 70 3.70 10.21 8.80
N ARG A 71 3.40 11.28 8.06
CA ARG A 71 2.11 12.01 8.18
C ARG A 71 1.29 12.07 6.90
N GLU A 72 1.94 12.10 5.76
CA GLU A 72 1.24 12.17 4.48
C GLU A 72 2.04 11.55 3.36
N ALA A 73 1.38 10.81 2.48
CA ALA A 73 1.91 10.42 1.19
C ALA A 73 0.97 10.86 0.07
N VAL A 74 1.51 11.56 -0.90
CA VAL A 74 0.83 11.86 -2.16
C VAL A 74 1.46 10.99 -3.24
N VAL A 75 0.63 10.23 -3.96
CA VAL A 75 1.08 9.30 -5.00
C VAL A 75 0.26 9.54 -6.26
N ASP A 76 0.94 9.83 -7.35
CA ASP A 76 0.36 9.89 -8.69
C ASP A 76 0.70 8.61 -9.45
N ILE A 77 -0.31 7.95 -10.02
CA ILE A 77 -0.20 6.66 -10.71
C ILE A 77 -0.64 6.84 -12.17
N ASP A 78 -0.02 6.08 -13.03
CA ASP A 78 -0.24 6.07 -14.47
C ASP A 78 -1.73 5.95 -14.86
N LYS A 79 -2.06 6.52 -16.03
CA LYS A 79 -3.40 6.51 -16.65
C LYS A 79 -3.90 5.10 -16.98
N ASP A 80 -2.98 4.13 -17.08
CA ASP A 80 -3.29 2.76 -17.49
C ASP A 80 -3.76 1.88 -16.32
N VAL A 81 -4.01 2.48 -15.16
CA VAL A 81 -4.65 1.88 -14.00
C VAL A 81 -6.07 2.45 -13.81
N LYS A 82 -7.01 1.58 -13.45
CA LYS A 82 -8.42 1.90 -13.24
C LYS A 82 -8.92 1.33 -11.93
N ILE A 83 -9.82 2.06 -11.27
CA ILE A 83 -10.48 1.63 -10.03
C ILE A 83 -11.99 1.48 -10.30
N ASN A 84 -12.55 0.36 -9.92
CA ASN A 84 -13.98 0.06 -10.03
C ASN A 84 -14.57 -0.13 -8.63
N VAL A 85 -15.48 0.75 -8.25
CA VAL A 85 -16.13 0.71 -6.92
C VAL A 85 -17.60 0.32 -6.97
N LYS A 86 -18.22 0.42 -8.16
CA LYS A 86 -19.67 0.17 -8.32
C LYS A 86 -20.02 -1.28 -7.98
N GLY A 87 -20.98 -1.44 -7.07
CA GLY A 87 -21.45 -2.76 -6.64
C GLY A 87 -20.54 -3.48 -5.65
N PHE A 88 -19.45 -2.87 -5.22
CA PHE A 88 -18.62 -3.41 -4.15
C PHE A 88 -19.09 -2.85 -2.79
N PRO A 89 -19.16 -3.68 -1.72
CA PRO A 89 -19.63 -3.23 -0.41
C PRO A 89 -18.71 -2.18 0.20
N VAL A 90 -19.27 -1.36 1.11
CA VAL A 90 -18.61 -0.18 1.68
C VAL A 90 -18.54 -0.28 3.20
N CYS A 91 -17.36 0.01 3.77
CA CYS A 91 -17.14 0.21 5.19
C CYS A 91 -17.00 1.72 5.49
N LYS A 92 -17.57 2.18 6.59
CA LYS A 92 -17.40 3.56 7.06
C LYS A 92 -16.27 3.65 8.08
N ALA A 93 -15.52 4.74 8.12
CA ALA A 93 -14.40 4.91 9.06
C ALA A 93 -14.82 4.68 10.52
N GLY A 94 -15.96 5.23 10.96
CA GLY A 94 -16.46 5.03 12.31
C GLY A 94 -16.80 3.59 12.68
N GLN A 95 -16.93 2.67 11.69
CA GLN A 95 -17.10 1.24 11.96
C GLN A 95 -15.77 0.55 12.31
N LEU A 96 -14.62 1.20 12.07
CA LEU A 96 -13.29 0.68 12.32
C LEU A 96 -12.62 1.31 13.55
N GLU A 97 -13.06 2.52 13.91
CA GLU A 97 -12.57 3.24 15.07
C GLU A 97 -12.82 2.43 16.37
N ALA A 98 -11.86 2.45 17.28
CA ALA A 98 -11.87 1.70 18.55
C ALA A 98 -12.07 0.18 18.42
N ARG A 99 -11.79 -0.42 17.26
CA ARG A 99 -11.88 -1.86 17.04
C ARG A 99 -10.51 -2.48 16.81
N ASP A 100 -10.29 -3.63 17.44
CA ASP A 100 -9.16 -4.49 17.09
C ASP A 100 -9.33 -5.10 15.69
N THR A 101 -8.28 -5.75 15.19
CA THR A 101 -8.27 -6.36 13.86
C THR A 101 -9.38 -7.42 13.69
N LYS A 102 -9.69 -8.22 14.71
CA LYS A 102 -10.73 -9.26 14.68
C LYS A 102 -12.12 -8.64 14.59
N ALA A 103 -12.40 -7.63 15.39
CA ALA A 103 -13.66 -6.90 15.38
C ALA A 103 -13.85 -6.11 14.07
N ALA A 104 -12.79 -5.51 13.52
CA ALA A 104 -12.81 -4.84 12.22
C ALA A 104 -13.16 -5.82 11.09
N LYS A 105 -12.55 -7.02 11.05
CA LYS A 105 -12.90 -8.09 10.11
C LYS A 105 -14.35 -8.54 10.26
N LYS A 106 -14.86 -8.65 11.49
CA LYS A 106 -16.25 -9.08 11.73
C LYS A 106 -17.27 -8.07 11.18
N VAL A 107 -16.99 -6.79 11.29
CA VAL A 107 -17.95 -5.72 10.91
C VAL A 107 -17.86 -5.37 9.42
N CYS A 108 -16.65 -5.37 8.85
CA CYS A 108 -16.39 -4.88 7.49
C CYS A 108 -15.69 -5.92 6.58
N GLY A 109 -15.70 -7.20 6.94
CA GLY A 109 -14.93 -8.25 6.23
C GLY A 109 -15.18 -8.32 4.72
N ASP A 110 -16.43 -8.16 4.29
CA ASP A 110 -16.81 -8.21 2.88
C ASP A 110 -16.26 -7.03 2.05
N THR A 111 -15.82 -5.97 2.72
CA THR A 111 -15.26 -4.76 2.10
C THR A 111 -13.75 -4.79 2.00
N ILE A 112 -13.09 -5.86 2.46
CA ILE A 112 -11.63 -5.99 2.46
C ILE A 112 -11.13 -6.09 1.01
N LEU A 113 -10.23 -5.19 0.66
CA LEU A 113 -9.52 -5.10 -0.62
C LEU A 113 -8.11 -5.67 -0.55
N GLY A 114 -7.55 -5.74 0.64
CA GLY A 114 -6.18 -6.20 0.83
C GLY A 114 -5.80 -6.38 2.29
N GLU A 115 -4.73 -7.14 2.49
CA GLU A 115 -4.19 -7.46 3.80
C GLU A 115 -2.65 -7.46 3.76
N GLY A 116 -2.05 -7.26 4.93
CA GLY A 116 -0.62 -7.27 5.13
C GLY A 116 -0.22 -7.00 6.56
N THR A 117 0.94 -6.40 6.72
CA THR A 117 1.52 -6.05 8.03
C THR A 117 2.05 -4.63 8.02
N ALA A 118 2.12 -4.03 9.18
CA ALA A 118 2.83 -2.78 9.44
C ALA A 118 3.52 -2.86 10.81
N THR A 119 4.60 -2.10 10.98
CA THR A 119 5.29 -1.95 12.27
C THR A 119 5.31 -0.47 12.62
N ALA A 120 4.79 -0.13 13.78
CA ALA A 120 5.00 1.17 14.40
C ALA A 120 6.13 1.08 15.42
N GLU A 121 6.85 2.19 15.63
CA GLU A 121 7.79 2.34 16.73
C GLU A 121 7.32 3.48 17.63
N ILE A 122 7.23 3.21 18.92
CA ILE A 122 6.82 4.18 19.92
C ILE A 122 8.03 4.58 20.75
N ALA A 123 8.38 5.86 20.69
CA ALA A 123 9.42 6.42 21.53
C ALA A 123 8.84 6.79 22.90
N PHE A 124 9.61 6.49 23.96
CA PHE A 124 9.29 6.87 25.32
C PHE A 124 10.48 7.65 25.91
N PRO A 125 10.25 8.59 26.84
CA PRO A 125 11.33 9.19 27.58
C PRO A 125 12.15 8.13 28.32
N GLU A 126 13.49 8.30 28.31
CA GLU A 126 14.44 7.52 29.14
C GLU A 126 14.48 6.01 28.93
N GLN A 127 13.89 5.51 27.81
CA GLN A 127 13.95 4.09 27.46
C GLN A 127 14.04 3.88 25.94
N ASN A 128 14.45 2.68 25.54
CA ASN A 128 14.50 2.32 24.13
C ASN A 128 13.12 2.31 23.50
N PRO A 129 12.97 2.80 22.26
CA PRO A 129 11.70 2.74 21.55
C PRO A 129 11.18 1.30 21.40
N ILE A 130 9.89 1.13 21.50
CA ILE A 130 9.21 -0.18 21.39
C ILE A 130 8.65 -0.34 19.99
N LYS A 131 9.00 -1.44 19.32
CA LYS A 131 8.44 -1.82 18.02
C LYS A 131 7.16 -2.63 18.22
N VAL A 132 6.10 -2.21 17.55
CA VAL A 132 4.76 -2.81 17.65
C VAL A 132 4.33 -3.29 16.26
N PRO A 133 4.56 -4.58 15.92
CA PRO A 133 4.03 -5.15 14.69
C PRO A 133 2.51 -5.31 14.78
N SER A 134 1.81 -5.09 13.67
CA SER A 134 0.36 -5.14 13.58
C SER A 134 -0.09 -5.69 12.22
N PRO A 135 -1.19 -6.48 12.18
CA PRO A 135 -1.88 -6.73 10.93
C PRO A 135 -2.37 -5.42 10.31
N LEU A 136 -2.27 -5.31 8.99
CA LEU A 136 -2.77 -4.20 8.20
C LEU A 136 -3.91 -4.70 7.30
N LEU A 137 -5.07 -4.04 7.39
CA LEU A 137 -6.24 -4.32 6.56
C LEU A 137 -6.59 -3.10 5.72
N VAL A 138 -6.93 -3.32 4.46
CA VAL A 138 -7.41 -2.26 3.57
C VAL A 138 -8.85 -2.52 3.20
N PHE A 139 -9.73 -1.56 3.48
CA PHE A 139 -11.16 -1.64 3.23
C PHE A 139 -11.59 -0.64 2.16
N ASN A 140 -12.65 -0.98 1.42
CA ASN A 140 -13.33 -0.02 0.56
C ASN A 140 -14.16 0.95 1.42
N GLY A 141 -13.81 2.22 1.40
CA GLY A 141 -14.55 3.31 2.04
C GLY A 141 -15.63 3.94 1.15
N GLY A 142 -15.77 3.44 -0.09
CA GLY A 142 -16.76 3.90 -1.07
C GLY A 142 -16.30 5.10 -1.90
N GLU A 143 -17.27 5.65 -2.65
CA GLU A 143 -17.07 6.80 -3.54
C GLU A 143 -18.07 7.92 -3.19
N LYS A 144 -17.57 9.15 -3.12
CA LYS A 144 -18.40 10.35 -2.96
C LYS A 144 -17.81 11.49 -3.78
N GLY A 145 -18.64 12.10 -4.65
CA GLY A 145 -18.19 13.26 -5.45
C GLY A 145 -17.00 12.95 -6.38
N GLY A 146 -16.93 11.76 -6.98
CA GLY A 146 -15.85 11.35 -7.85
C GLY A 146 -14.53 11.01 -7.12
N LYS A 147 -14.54 10.98 -5.79
CA LYS A 147 -13.40 10.60 -4.95
C LYS A 147 -13.67 9.26 -4.29
N VAL A 148 -12.78 8.30 -4.51
CA VAL A 148 -12.80 6.98 -3.84
C VAL A 148 -12.02 7.09 -2.54
N THR A 149 -12.53 6.47 -1.48
CA THR A 149 -11.84 6.37 -0.19
C THR A 149 -11.42 4.91 0.04
N LEU A 150 -10.18 4.70 0.43
CA LEU A 150 -9.73 3.46 1.06
C LEU A 150 -9.46 3.75 2.53
N LEU A 151 -9.78 2.77 3.39
CA LEU A 151 -9.52 2.84 4.82
C LEU A 151 -8.45 1.80 5.15
N ILE A 152 -7.28 2.25 5.60
CA ILE A 152 -6.22 1.35 6.08
C ILE A 152 -6.33 1.28 7.59
N HIS A 153 -6.55 0.09 8.11
CA HIS A 153 -6.69 -0.17 9.54
C HIS A 153 -5.49 -0.98 10.05
N THR A 154 -4.89 -0.50 11.12
CA THR A 154 -3.94 -1.22 11.96
C THR A 154 -4.36 -1.08 13.41
N PHE A 155 -3.96 -2.03 14.27
CA PHE A 155 -4.27 -1.98 15.69
C PHE A 155 -3.00 -2.19 16.50
N ILE A 156 -2.59 -1.18 17.23
CA ILE A 156 -1.44 -1.23 18.13
C ILE A 156 -1.90 -1.50 19.57
N THR A 157 -1.04 -2.15 20.35
CA THR A 157 -1.33 -2.52 21.75
C THR A 157 -0.54 -1.72 22.76
N VAL A 158 0.45 -0.96 22.31
CA VAL A 158 1.36 -0.14 23.14
C VAL A 158 1.32 1.30 22.63
N PRO A 159 1.27 2.32 23.49
CA PRO A 159 1.20 2.31 24.96
C PRO A 159 -0.18 1.90 25.49
N ALA A 160 -1.20 1.98 24.64
CA ALA A 160 -2.56 1.53 24.94
C ALA A 160 -3.20 0.94 23.67
N PRO A 161 -4.14 -0.02 23.80
CA PRO A 161 -4.87 -0.57 22.67
C PRO A 161 -5.54 0.54 21.84
N THR A 162 -5.11 0.70 20.59
CA THR A 162 -5.55 1.81 19.72
C THR A 162 -5.70 1.37 18.27
N ALA A 163 -6.87 1.60 17.69
CA ALA A 163 -7.08 1.48 16.26
C ALA A 163 -6.55 2.72 15.54
N ILE A 164 -5.75 2.52 14.52
CA ILE A 164 -5.24 3.57 13.64
C ILE A 164 -5.93 3.39 12.30
N VAL A 165 -6.80 4.32 11.94
CA VAL A 165 -7.52 4.31 10.67
C VAL A 165 -6.97 5.41 9.78
N THR A 166 -6.20 5.03 8.76
CA THR A 166 -5.65 5.96 7.77
C THR A 166 -6.62 6.08 6.60
N ASN A 167 -7.06 7.31 6.33
CA ASN A 167 -7.88 7.62 5.16
C ASN A 167 -6.99 7.86 3.94
N VAL A 168 -7.23 7.10 2.87
CA VAL A 168 -6.61 7.30 1.57
C VAL A 168 -7.68 7.80 0.59
N THR A 169 -7.55 9.05 0.16
CA THR A 169 -8.46 9.64 -0.83
C THR A 169 -7.85 9.51 -2.22
N ILE A 170 -8.60 8.95 -3.14
CA ILE A 170 -8.19 8.73 -4.52
C ILE A 170 -9.11 9.52 -5.45
N SER A 171 -8.52 10.26 -6.38
CA SER A 171 -9.23 11.05 -7.39
C SER A 171 -8.57 10.91 -8.76
N ARG A 172 -9.23 11.41 -9.80
CA ARG A 172 -8.62 11.56 -11.11
C ARG A 172 -7.82 12.87 -11.16
N LYS A 173 -6.64 12.81 -11.79
CA LYS A 173 -5.81 13.98 -12.10
C LYS A 173 -5.38 13.88 -13.56
N GLY A 174 -6.03 14.65 -14.43
CA GLY A 174 -5.92 14.42 -15.87
C GLY A 174 -6.42 13.00 -16.21
N THR A 175 -5.59 12.21 -16.86
CA THR A 175 -5.90 10.82 -17.22
C THR A 175 -5.46 9.82 -16.17
N GLY A 176 -4.58 10.19 -15.21
CA GLY A 176 -4.03 9.33 -14.17
C GLY A 176 -4.83 9.34 -12.87
N ILE A 177 -4.29 8.67 -11.88
CA ILE A 177 -4.84 8.53 -10.52
C ILE A 177 -3.99 9.39 -9.58
N HIS A 178 -4.63 10.17 -8.74
CA HIS A 178 -4.02 10.94 -7.66
C HIS A 178 -4.52 10.42 -6.32
N SER A 179 -3.61 9.99 -5.46
CA SER A 179 -3.90 9.40 -4.16
C SER A 179 -3.24 10.20 -3.04
N ILE A 180 -3.98 10.46 -1.97
CA ILE A 180 -3.49 11.14 -0.76
C ILE A 180 -3.81 10.25 0.45
N ALA A 181 -2.78 9.75 1.09
CA ALA A 181 -2.87 9.07 2.38
C ALA A 181 -2.53 10.05 3.50
N LYS A 182 -3.41 10.19 4.50
CA LYS A 182 -3.17 11.01 5.71
C LYS A 182 -3.11 10.09 6.91
N ILE A 183 -1.90 9.95 7.46
CA ILE A 183 -1.62 9.09 8.60
C ILE A 183 -1.97 9.84 9.89
N PRO A 184 -2.83 9.29 10.78
CA PRO A 184 -3.17 9.90 12.06
C PRO A 184 -1.96 10.05 12.99
N VAL A 185 -2.09 10.86 14.04
CA VAL A 185 -1.11 10.94 15.14
C VAL A 185 -1.08 9.59 15.85
N ILE A 186 0.09 8.99 15.97
CA ILE A 186 0.30 7.72 16.66
C ILE A 186 0.87 8.03 18.04
N ALA A 187 0.27 7.46 19.09
CA ALA A 187 0.74 7.59 20.48
C ALA A 187 1.06 9.04 20.87
N GLY A 188 0.14 9.99 20.61
CA GLY A 188 0.33 11.40 20.98
C GLY A 188 1.48 12.12 20.28
N GLY A 189 2.03 11.56 19.19
CA GLY A 189 3.17 12.12 18.44
C GLY A 189 4.49 11.39 18.68
N SER A 190 4.55 10.50 19.66
CA SER A 190 5.74 9.69 19.93
C SER A 190 5.86 8.43 19.06
N GLY A 191 4.89 8.18 18.19
CA GLY A 191 4.85 7.01 17.34
C GLY A 191 5.18 7.31 15.88
N SER A 192 6.00 6.45 15.26
CA SER A 192 6.38 6.49 13.86
C SER A 192 6.09 5.16 13.16
N ALA A 193 5.63 5.21 11.92
CA ALA A 193 5.56 4.01 11.09
C ALA A 193 6.97 3.65 10.59
N LEU A 194 7.44 2.43 10.89
CA LEU A 194 8.74 1.93 10.44
C LEU A 194 8.64 1.21 9.11
N ASP A 195 7.63 0.37 8.96
CA ASP A 195 7.43 -0.37 7.73
C ASP A 195 5.97 -0.75 7.53
N PHE A 196 5.67 -1.07 6.30
CA PHE A 196 4.42 -1.74 5.90
C PHE A 196 4.66 -2.59 4.66
N ASN A 197 3.92 -3.68 4.55
CA ASN A 197 3.87 -4.51 3.36
C ASN A 197 2.48 -5.13 3.23
N PHE A 198 1.77 -4.83 2.16
CA PHE A 198 0.43 -5.36 1.95
C PHE A 198 0.14 -5.61 0.47
N LYS A 199 -0.72 -6.58 0.22
CA LYS A 199 -1.29 -6.85 -1.10
C LYS A 199 -2.64 -6.15 -1.22
N LEU A 200 -2.90 -5.57 -2.38
CA LEU A 200 -4.10 -4.82 -2.67
C LEU A 200 -4.68 -5.29 -4.01
N GLY A 201 -5.90 -5.80 -3.99
CA GLY A 201 -6.60 -6.27 -5.18
C GLY A 201 -7.68 -7.30 -4.84
N LYS A 202 -8.88 -7.08 -5.37
CA LYS A 202 -10.04 -7.95 -5.19
C LYS A 202 -10.79 -8.06 -6.50
N THR A 203 -11.31 -9.25 -6.80
CA THR A 203 -12.28 -9.45 -7.87
C THR A 203 -13.65 -9.73 -7.27
N TYR A 204 -14.69 -9.24 -7.93
CA TYR A 204 -16.09 -9.42 -7.50
C TYR A 204 -17.01 -9.52 -8.72
N SER A 205 -18.26 -9.89 -8.49
CA SER A 205 -19.28 -9.94 -9.55
C SER A 205 -20.11 -8.66 -9.52
N TYR A 206 -20.23 -8.01 -10.67
CA TYR A 206 -21.10 -6.85 -10.85
C TYR A 206 -21.88 -6.97 -12.16
N LYS A 207 -23.21 -6.96 -12.10
CA LYS A 207 -24.13 -7.15 -13.26
C LYS A 207 -23.77 -8.40 -14.08
N GLY A 208 -23.51 -9.52 -13.40
CA GLY A 208 -23.16 -10.81 -14.03
C GLY A 208 -21.74 -10.89 -14.63
N LYS A 209 -20.92 -9.85 -14.50
CA LYS A 209 -19.54 -9.82 -15.01
C LYS A 209 -18.53 -9.85 -13.85
N LYS A 210 -17.43 -10.59 -14.04
CA LYS A 210 -16.29 -10.55 -13.13
C LYS A 210 -15.51 -9.25 -13.34
N VAL A 211 -15.36 -8.45 -12.29
CA VAL A 211 -14.71 -7.14 -12.31
C VAL A 211 -13.59 -7.14 -11.28
N GLY A 212 -12.43 -6.56 -11.62
CA GLY A 212 -11.37 -6.27 -10.64
C GLY A 212 -11.64 -4.93 -9.98
N TYR A 213 -11.46 -4.84 -8.66
CA TYR A 213 -11.50 -3.53 -7.99
C TYR A 213 -10.40 -2.61 -8.55
N PHE A 214 -9.20 -3.18 -8.74
CA PHE A 214 -8.12 -2.57 -9.52
C PHE A 214 -7.95 -3.34 -10.82
N GLU A 215 -7.91 -2.61 -11.92
CA GLU A 215 -7.65 -3.14 -13.26
C GLU A 215 -6.56 -2.33 -13.93
N ALA A 216 -5.75 -2.98 -14.75
CA ALA A 216 -4.69 -2.32 -15.51
C ALA A 216 -4.58 -2.90 -16.93
N LYS A 217 -4.00 -2.10 -17.81
CA LYS A 217 -3.50 -2.50 -19.14
C LYS A 217 -2.04 -2.05 -19.25
N CYS A 218 -1.26 -2.67 -20.12
CA CYS A 218 0.18 -2.42 -20.27
C CYS A 218 0.53 -2.09 -21.72
N PRO A 219 0.32 -0.84 -22.19
CA PRO A 219 0.70 -0.47 -23.57
C PRO A 219 2.22 -0.32 -23.74
N ASP A 220 2.93 0.21 -22.76
CA ASP A 220 4.28 0.75 -22.88
C ASP A 220 5.34 -0.07 -22.14
N GLY A 221 4.94 -1.16 -21.46
CA GLY A 221 5.87 -2.00 -20.69
C GLY A 221 6.13 -1.54 -19.26
N VAL A 222 5.53 -0.42 -18.81
CA VAL A 222 5.81 0.17 -17.49
C VAL A 222 4.64 0.98 -16.96
N PHE A 223 4.40 0.92 -15.64
CA PHE A 223 3.56 1.87 -14.92
C PHE A 223 4.44 2.91 -14.24
N LYS A 224 4.24 4.18 -14.56
CA LYS A 224 4.94 5.29 -13.93
C LYS A 224 4.20 5.68 -12.63
N VAL A 225 4.94 5.68 -11.54
CA VAL A 225 4.46 6.10 -10.23
C VAL A 225 5.34 7.23 -9.73
N SER A 226 4.76 8.37 -9.38
CA SER A 226 5.47 9.47 -8.75
C SER A 226 4.95 9.72 -7.34
N THR A 227 5.82 10.17 -6.46
CA THR A 227 5.49 10.57 -5.08
C THR A 227 5.88 12.03 -4.91
N PRO A 228 5.02 12.98 -5.32
CA PRO A 228 5.32 14.40 -5.25
C PRO A 228 5.48 14.92 -3.81
N LYS A 229 4.97 14.16 -2.83
CA LYS A 229 5.10 14.53 -1.41
C LYS A 229 5.05 13.28 -0.53
N VAL A 230 6.09 13.08 0.27
CA VAL A 230 6.12 12.19 1.42
C VAL A 230 6.52 13.04 2.62
N LEU A 231 5.58 13.34 3.50
CA LEU A 231 5.74 14.29 4.62
C LEU A 231 6.00 13.55 5.92
N PHE A 232 7.07 13.92 6.58
CA PHE A 232 7.41 13.55 7.95
C PHE A 232 7.35 14.78 8.86
N LYS A 233 6.95 14.60 10.12
CA LYS A 233 6.95 15.64 11.15
C LYS A 233 7.67 15.16 12.40
N ASN A 234 8.50 16.02 12.96
CA ASN A 234 9.18 15.78 14.23
C ASN A 234 8.24 16.09 15.41
N GLU A 235 7.21 15.26 15.56
CA GLU A 235 6.20 15.44 16.64
C GLU A 235 6.75 15.05 18.01
N ALA A 236 7.70 14.13 18.06
CA ALA A 236 8.45 13.75 19.27
C ALA A 236 9.45 14.81 19.73
N LYS A 237 9.61 15.91 18.98
CA LYS A 237 10.56 17.00 19.25
C LYS A 237 11.99 16.53 19.46
N ILE A 238 12.44 15.58 18.64
CA ILE A 238 13.80 15.03 18.68
C ILE A 238 14.81 16.16 18.43
N PRO A 239 15.78 16.40 19.32
CA PRO A 239 16.79 17.44 19.14
C PRO A 239 17.59 17.25 17.84
N GLY A 240 17.90 18.35 17.16
CA GLY A 240 18.67 18.35 15.92
C GLY A 240 17.90 17.86 14.67
N VAL A 241 16.66 17.40 14.80
CA VAL A 241 15.82 16.96 13.69
C VAL A 241 14.88 18.07 13.25
N ALA A 242 14.78 18.33 11.95
CA ALA A 242 13.89 19.34 11.38
C ALA A 242 12.43 19.11 11.79
N SER A 243 11.67 20.19 12.04
CA SER A 243 10.26 20.12 12.43
C SER A 243 9.37 19.41 11.40
N ALA A 244 9.73 19.51 10.12
CA ALA A 244 9.10 18.79 9.02
C ALA A 244 10.11 18.49 7.91
N THR A 245 9.97 17.32 7.28
CA THR A 245 10.77 16.89 6.14
C THR A 245 9.84 16.41 5.02
N VAL A 246 10.08 16.91 3.81
CA VAL A 246 9.35 16.49 2.61
C VAL A 246 10.31 15.81 1.66
N LEU A 247 10.00 14.56 1.32
CA LEU A 247 10.69 13.79 0.30
C LEU A 247 9.86 13.75 -0.98
N LYS A 248 10.52 13.67 -2.14
CA LYS A 248 9.90 13.51 -3.45
C LYS A 248 10.62 12.44 -4.24
N GLY A 249 9.90 11.65 -5.01
CA GLY A 249 10.50 10.61 -5.81
C GLY A 249 9.51 9.93 -6.74
N GLY A 250 9.86 8.75 -7.20
CA GLY A 250 9.02 7.93 -8.05
C GLY A 250 9.71 6.63 -8.39
N LEU A 251 8.97 5.76 -9.03
CA LEU A 251 9.47 4.47 -9.53
C LEU A 251 8.70 4.07 -10.81
N ALA A 252 9.32 3.18 -11.56
CA ALA A 252 8.74 2.57 -12.74
C ALA A 252 8.49 1.08 -12.47
N VAL A 253 7.22 0.69 -12.39
CA VAL A 253 6.83 -0.71 -12.14
C VAL A 253 6.70 -1.42 -13.49
N PRO A 254 7.53 -2.42 -13.80
CA PRO A 254 7.51 -3.09 -15.10
C PRO A 254 6.26 -3.96 -15.26
N CYS A 255 5.72 -3.94 -16.47
CA CYS A 255 4.72 -4.88 -16.95
C CYS A 255 5.12 -5.43 -18.33
N THR A 256 4.51 -6.52 -18.75
CA THR A 256 4.79 -7.14 -20.05
C THR A 256 3.59 -6.96 -20.97
N PRO A 257 3.71 -6.16 -22.06
CA PRO A 257 2.64 -5.98 -23.01
C PRO A 257 2.30 -7.30 -23.71
N LYS A 258 1.02 -7.68 -23.73
CA LYS A 258 0.48 -8.77 -24.55
C LYS A 258 -0.26 -8.18 -25.76
N GLY A 259 -0.09 -8.80 -26.91
CA GLY A 259 -0.80 -8.45 -28.13
C GLY A 259 -2.32 -8.54 -28.02
#